data_b7b6e49185d960de33a67f70c2de8724
#
_entry.id   b7b6e49185d960de33a67f70c2de8724
#
_cell.length_a   1.000
_cell.length_b   1.000
_cell.length_c   1.000
_cell.angle_alpha   90.00
_cell.angle_beta   90.00
_cell.angle_gamma   90.00
#
_symmetry.space_group_name_H-M   'P 1'
#
loop_
_entity.id
_entity.type
_entity.pdbx_description
1 polymer ?
#
loop_
_entity_poly.entity_id
_entity_poly.type
_entity_poly.pdbx_seq_one_letter_code
_entity_poly.pdbx_strand_id
1 'polypeptide(L)'
;ARLARALGLKVIGVRRSPLKPGDPVDELHPPQKLAELLPRADWLVIASPLTAETRGLINAGLLARLPQGARIINIGRGEIIDEAAMIEALRSGHLAGAYLDVFEKEPLPAESPLWDLPNVLISPHNSAAASGNDQRVYQLFVANLENWCRKQALTNEVRNTGIRSLFPRPELA
;
A
#
# COMPACT_ATOMS: atom_id res chain seq x y z
N ALA A 1 -3.76 -8.70 -6.48
CA ALA A 1 -5.00 -8.88 -7.25
C ALA A 1 -4.98 -10.17 -8.08
N ARG A 2 -4.05 -10.35 -9.07
CA ARG A 2 -4.04 -11.56 -9.95
C ARG A 2 -4.04 -12.88 -9.17
N LEU A 3 -3.17 -13.02 -8.17
CA LEU A 3 -3.09 -14.23 -7.33
C LEU A 3 -4.39 -14.46 -6.53
N ALA A 4 -4.96 -13.39 -5.97
CA ALA A 4 -6.22 -13.50 -5.22
C ALA A 4 -7.36 -14.01 -6.12
N ARG A 5 -7.48 -13.46 -7.34
CA ARG A 5 -8.47 -13.96 -8.32
C ARG A 5 -8.21 -15.41 -8.74
N ALA A 6 -6.95 -15.80 -8.93
CA ALA A 6 -6.58 -17.18 -9.25
C ALA A 6 -6.95 -18.18 -8.13
N LEU A 7 -7.03 -17.69 -6.88
CA LEU A 7 -7.53 -18.43 -5.72
C LEU A 7 -9.06 -18.36 -5.55
N GLY A 8 -9.79 -17.79 -6.51
CA GLY A 8 -11.25 -17.68 -6.46
C GLY A 8 -11.80 -16.51 -5.63
N LEU A 9 -10.95 -15.61 -5.15
CA LEU A 9 -11.39 -14.43 -4.40
C LEU A 9 -11.93 -13.37 -5.34
N LYS A 10 -13.03 -12.72 -4.95
CA LYS A 10 -13.53 -11.51 -5.60
C LYS A 10 -12.65 -10.32 -5.19
N VAL A 11 -12.12 -9.59 -6.16
CA VAL A 11 -11.20 -8.46 -5.92
C VAL A 11 -11.86 -7.15 -6.25
N ILE A 12 -12.03 -6.30 -5.24
CA ILE A 12 -12.48 -4.91 -5.38
C ILE A 12 -11.26 -4.00 -5.26
N GLY A 13 -10.93 -3.29 -6.34
CA GLY A 13 -9.85 -2.31 -6.34
C GLY A 13 -10.35 -0.92 -5.96
N VAL A 14 -9.52 -0.19 -5.20
CA VAL A 14 -9.76 1.23 -4.90
C VAL A 14 -8.53 2.02 -5.29
N ARG A 15 -8.66 2.94 -6.26
CA ARG A 15 -7.57 3.81 -6.72
C ARG A 15 -8.11 5.03 -7.47
N ARG A 16 -7.26 6.06 -7.62
CA ARG A 16 -7.62 7.30 -8.36
C ARG A 16 -7.64 7.12 -9.88
N SER A 17 -6.72 6.29 -10.42
CA SER A 17 -6.65 6.09 -11.87
C SER A 17 -7.79 5.20 -12.37
N PRO A 18 -8.34 5.47 -13.57
CA PRO A 18 -9.44 4.70 -14.14
C PRO A 18 -9.05 3.25 -14.43
N LEU A 19 -10.05 2.40 -14.62
CA LEU A 19 -9.90 1.02 -15.06
C LEU A 19 -9.18 0.96 -16.40
N LYS A 20 -8.21 0.03 -16.50
CA LYS A 20 -7.49 -0.24 -17.74
C LYS A 20 -7.77 -1.67 -18.20
N PRO A 21 -7.72 -1.93 -19.52
CA PRO A 21 -7.78 -3.29 -20.03
C PRO A 21 -6.72 -4.17 -19.35
N GLY A 22 -7.12 -5.34 -18.86
CA GLY A 22 -6.24 -6.29 -18.18
C GLY A 22 -6.00 -6.00 -16.70
N ASP A 23 -6.63 -5.00 -16.10
CA ASP A 23 -6.60 -4.82 -14.65
C ASP A 23 -7.18 -6.06 -13.94
N PRO A 24 -6.47 -6.64 -12.99
CA PRO A 24 -6.86 -7.90 -12.38
C PRO A 24 -7.83 -7.69 -11.19
N VAL A 25 -8.89 -6.93 -11.42
CA VAL A 25 -9.95 -6.64 -10.44
C VAL A 25 -11.32 -6.96 -11.03
N ASP A 26 -12.27 -7.32 -10.20
CA ASP A 26 -13.67 -7.57 -10.60
C ASP A 26 -14.49 -6.29 -10.59
N GLU A 27 -14.13 -5.38 -9.67
CA GLU A 27 -14.70 -4.03 -9.56
C GLU A 27 -13.57 -3.04 -9.29
N LEU A 28 -13.70 -1.81 -9.83
CA LEU A 28 -12.81 -0.69 -9.52
C LEU A 28 -13.60 0.52 -9.10
N HIS A 29 -13.23 1.13 -7.98
CA HIS A 29 -13.89 2.30 -7.42
C HIS A 29 -12.89 3.40 -7.07
N PRO A 30 -13.33 4.68 -7.08
CA PRO A 30 -12.50 5.78 -6.60
C PRO A 30 -12.41 5.76 -5.06
N PRO A 31 -11.36 6.41 -4.47
CA PRO A 31 -11.15 6.42 -3.01
C PRO A 31 -12.33 6.89 -2.17
N GLN A 32 -13.15 7.80 -2.69
CA GLN A 32 -14.34 8.34 -2.03
C GLN A 32 -15.39 7.27 -1.70
N LYS A 33 -15.36 6.15 -2.41
CA LYS A 33 -16.26 5.01 -2.20
C LYS A 33 -15.77 4.01 -1.14
N LEU A 34 -14.57 4.20 -0.59
CA LEU A 34 -13.96 3.25 0.34
C LEU A 34 -14.91 2.86 1.49
N ALA A 35 -15.51 3.85 2.15
CA ALA A 35 -16.40 3.62 3.28
C ALA A 35 -17.65 2.78 2.94
N GLU A 36 -18.13 2.85 1.70
CA GLU A 36 -19.28 2.07 1.22
C GLU A 36 -18.89 0.63 0.87
N LEU A 37 -17.61 0.39 0.57
CA LEU A 37 -17.09 -0.89 0.14
C LEU A 37 -16.62 -1.77 1.31
N LEU A 38 -16.14 -1.16 2.41
CA LEU A 38 -15.61 -1.89 3.56
C LEU A 38 -16.54 -2.96 4.12
N PRO A 39 -17.88 -2.77 4.22
CA PRO A 39 -18.79 -3.82 4.70
C PRO A 39 -18.82 -5.09 3.84
N ARG A 40 -18.22 -5.07 2.65
CA ARG A 40 -18.16 -6.19 1.69
C ARG A 40 -16.79 -6.89 1.71
N ALA A 41 -15.86 -6.43 2.54
CA ALA A 41 -14.46 -6.85 2.49
C ALA A 41 -14.14 -7.84 3.61
N ASP A 42 -13.98 -9.12 3.29
CA ASP A 42 -13.42 -10.11 4.23
C ASP A 42 -11.92 -9.84 4.49
N TRP A 43 -11.25 -9.24 3.50
CA TRP A 43 -9.83 -8.88 3.56
C TRP A 43 -9.63 -7.45 3.09
N LEU A 44 -9.04 -6.60 3.92
CA LEU A 44 -8.57 -5.28 3.56
C LEU A 44 -7.07 -5.31 3.30
N VAL A 45 -6.66 -5.12 2.05
CA VAL A 45 -5.23 -5.06 1.66
C VAL A 45 -4.83 -3.62 1.38
N ILE A 46 -3.87 -3.11 2.14
CA ILE A 46 -3.33 -1.75 2.01
C ILE A 46 -1.98 -1.82 1.33
N ALA A 47 -1.92 -1.30 0.10
CA ALA A 47 -0.73 -1.23 -0.74
C ALA A 47 -0.56 0.17 -1.36
N SER A 48 -1.22 1.17 -0.79
CA SER A 48 -1.14 2.57 -1.24
C SER A 48 0.12 3.25 -0.68
N PRO A 49 0.66 4.26 -1.37
CA PRO A 49 1.71 5.11 -0.81
C PRO A 49 1.15 6.00 0.30
N LEU A 50 2.04 6.43 1.20
CA LEU A 50 1.71 7.44 2.20
C LEU A 50 1.69 8.82 1.52
N THR A 51 0.58 9.51 1.66
CA THR A 51 0.37 10.90 1.22
C THR A 51 -0.41 11.64 2.28
N ALA A 52 -0.63 12.94 2.13
CA ALA A 52 -1.49 13.71 3.03
C ALA A 52 -2.92 13.12 3.10
N GLU A 53 -3.44 12.58 1.98
CA GLU A 53 -4.79 12.01 1.90
C GLU A 53 -4.89 10.59 2.46
N THR A 54 -3.77 9.85 2.50
CA THR A 54 -3.76 8.46 2.98
C THR A 54 -3.29 8.31 4.42
N ARG A 55 -2.65 9.33 5.00
CA ARG A 55 -2.25 9.34 6.42
C ARG A 55 -3.48 9.26 7.32
N GLY A 56 -3.54 8.26 8.20
CA GLY A 56 -4.66 8.03 9.10
C GLY A 56 -5.99 7.74 8.38
N LEU A 57 -5.93 7.35 7.11
CA LEU A 57 -7.13 7.07 6.32
C LEU A 57 -7.98 5.97 6.96
N ILE A 58 -7.34 4.88 7.37
CA ILE A 58 -8.03 3.74 8.00
C ILE A 58 -8.10 3.99 9.51
N ASN A 59 -9.04 4.83 9.89
CA ASN A 59 -9.32 5.19 11.29
C ASN A 59 -10.32 4.24 11.95
N ALA A 60 -10.60 4.43 13.24
CA ALA A 60 -11.53 3.61 14.01
C ALA A 60 -12.91 3.51 13.34
N GLY A 61 -13.43 4.60 12.77
CA GLY A 61 -14.74 4.61 12.09
C GLY A 61 -14.77 3.77 10.82
N LEU A 62 -13.66 3.70 10.06
CA LEU A 62 -13.57 2.83 8.90
C LEU A 62 -13.28 1.37 9.29
N LEU A 63 -12.47 1.14 10.33
CA LEU A 63 -12.25 -0.21 10.86
C LEU A 63 -13.56 -0.85 11.33
N ALA A 64 -14.42 -0.10 12.01
CA ALA A 64 -15.73 -0.56 12.45
C ALA A 64 -16.71 -0.90 11.31
N ARG A 65 -16.44 -0.45 10.08
CA ARG A 65 -17.25 -0.81 8.89
C ARG A 65 -16.89 -2.16 8.30
N LEU A 66 -15.73 -2.69 8.62
CA LEU A 66 -15.37 -4.05 8.21
C LEU A 66 -16.30 -5.06 8.87
N PRO A 67 -16.67 -6.15 8.20
CA PRO A 67 -17.46 -7.19 8.85
C PRO A 67 -16.70 -7.83 10.02
N GLN A 68 -17.45 -8.33 10.99
CA GLN A 68 -16.90 -9.14 12.08
C GLN A 68 -16.09 -10.30 11.51
N GLY A 69 -14.86 -10.47 11.97
CA GLY A 69 -13.96 -11.50 11.50
C GLY A 69 -13.15 -11.15 10.26
N ALA A 70 -13.26 -9.91 9.76
CA ALA A 70 -12.41 -9.43 8.67
C ALA A 70 -10.93 -9.42 9.07
N ARG A 71 -10.05 -9.41 8.07
CA ARG A 71 -8.58 -9.41 8.24
C ARG A 71 -7.95 -8.23 7.51
N ILE A 72 -6.83 -7.77 8.04
CA ILE A 72 -6.04 -6.68 7.43
C ILE A 72 -4.69 -7.20 6.96
N ILE A 73 -4.24 -6.71 5.81
CA ILE A 73 -2.88 -6.86 5.32
C ILE A 73 -2.35 -5.46 5.03
N ASN A 74 -1.30 -5.03 5.73
CA ASN A 74 -0.66 -3.75 5.44
C ASN A 74 0.78 -3.96 4.96
N ILE A 75 1.01 -3.69 3.68
CA ILE A 75 2.31 -3.69 3.00
C ILE A 75 2.63 -2.31 2.40
N GLY A 76 1.85 -1.30 2.77
CA GLY A 76 2.01 0.08 2.31
C GLY A 76 2.89 0.91 3.23
N ARG A 77 2.28 1.56 4.21
CA ARG A 77 2.94 2.31 5.28
C ARG A 77 2.09 2.22 6.55
N GLY A 78 2.73 2.16 7.72
CA GLY A 78 2.05 2.03 9.01
C GLY A 78 1.09 3.17 9.29
N GLU A 79 1.53 4.39 9.04
CA GLU A 79 0.76 5.61 9.30
C GLU A 79 -0.53 5.75 8.46
N ILE A 80 -0.83 4.82 7.56
CA ILE A 80 -2.10 4.79 6.83
C ILE A 80 -3.23 4.31 7.73
N ILE A 81 -2.92 3.49 8.74
CA ILE A 81 -3.87 2.97 9.72
C ILE A 81 -3.67 3.71 11.05
N ASP A 82 -4.76 3.99 11.75
CA ASP A 82 -4.75 4.27 13.18
C ASP A 82 -4.38 2.96 13.91
N GLU A 83 -3.09 2.82 14.28
CA GLU A 83 -2.55 1.61 14.86
C GLU A 83 -3.21 1.27 16.20
N ALA A 84 -3.53 2.28 17.03
CA ALA A 84 -4.20 2.07 18.30
C ALA A 84 -5.62 1.51 18.09
N ALA A 85 -6.38 2.07 17.16
CA ALA A 85 -7.72 1.59 16.84
C ALA A 85 -7.70 0.17 16.25
N MET A 86 -6.68 -0.16 15.43
CA MET A 86 -6.49 -1.50 14.89
C MET A 86 -6.19 -2.51 16.00
N ILE A 87 -5.31 -2.17 16.94
CA ILE A 87 -5.00 -3.02 18.10
C ILE A 87 -6.27 -3.33 18.91
N GLU A 88 -7.10 -2.35 19.18
CA GLU A 88 -8.37 -2.57 19.89
C GLU A 88 -9.36 -3.44 19.10
N ALA A 89 -9.44 -3.27 17.77
CA ALA A 89 -10.26 -4.11 16.93
C ALA A 89 -9.76 -5.57 16.87
N LEU A 90 -8.44 -5.79 16.96
CA LEU A 90 -7.83 -7.13 17.05
C LEU A 90 -8.08 -7.78 18.41
N ARG A 91 -7.95 -7.01 19.51
CA ARG A 91 -8.19 -7.48 20.89
C ARG A 91 -9.64 -7.85 21.14
N SER A 92 -10.56 -7.02 20.64
CA SER A 92 -11.99 -7.30 20.76
C SER A 92 -12.47 -8.47 19.87
N GLY A 93 -11.63 -8.97 18.96
CA GLY A 93 -11.99 -9.97 17.99
C GLY A 93 -12.88 -9.46 16.86
N HIS A 94 -13.11 -8.14 16.76
CA HIS A 94 -13.77 -7.55 15.59
C HIS A 94 -12.97 -7.87 14.31
N LEU A 95 -11.64 -7.71 14.37
CA LEU A 95 -10.74 -8.23 13.34
C LEU A 95 -10.23 -9.62 13.75
N ALA A 96 -10.37 -10.59 12.87
CA ALA A 96 -9.87 -11.95 13.10
C ALA A 96 -8.34 -12.03 13.04
N GLY A 97 -7.67 -11.07 12.41
CA GLY A 97 -6.21 -11.04 12.35
C GLY A 97 -5.66 -9.94 11.45
N ALA A 98 -4.34 -9.77 11.54
CA ALA A 98 -3.59 -8.86 10.68
C ALA A 98 -2.26 -9.47 10.25
N TYR A 99 -1.82 -9.15 9.01
CA TYR A 99 -0.45 -9.28 8.55
C TYR A 99 0.12 -7.88 8.35
N LEU A 100 1.19 -7.56 9.09
CA LEU A 100 1.78 -6.21 9.12
C LEU A 100 3.26 -6.29 8.75
N ASP A 101 3.61 -5.68 7.62
CA ASP A 101 5.00 -5.51 7.19
C ASP A 101 5.54 -4.12 7.55
N VAL A 102 4.65 -3.21 7.94
CA VAL A 102 4.94 -1.80 8.21
C VAL A 102 4.17 -1.33 9.45
N PHE A 103 4.74 -0.36 10.18
CA PHE A 103 4.23 0.12 11.46
C PHE A 103 4.24 1.64 11.50
N GLU A 104 3.46 2.25 12.40
CA GLU A 104 3.45 3.69 12.59
C GLU A 104 4.83 4.21 13.02
N LYS A 105 5.50 3.44 13.90
CA LYS A 105 6.89 3.68 14.30
C LYS A 105 7.76 2.49 13.94
N GLU A 106 8.82 2.75 13.20
CA GLU A 106 9.80 1.73 12.78
C GLU A 106 11.22 2.07 13.26
N PRO A 107 11.97 1.11 13.77
CA PRO A 107 11.60 -0.27 14.07
C PRO A 107 10.45 -0.36 15.08
N LEU A 108 9.61 -1.41 14.98
CA LEU A 108 8.51 -1.62 15.91
C LEU A 108 9.05 -1.66 17.33
N PRO A 109 8.59 -0.78 18.26
CA PRO A 109 9.07 -0.73 19.63
C PRO A 109 8.90 -2.06 20.34
N ALA A 110 9.86 -2.40 21.22
CA ALA A 110 9.84 -3.65 21.98
C ALA A 110 8.61 -3.79 22.88
N GLU A 111 8.09 -2.65 23.35
CA GLU A 111 6.88 -2.53 24.18
C GLU A 111 5.57 -2.53 23.41
N SER A 112 5.62 -2.65 22.06
CA SER A 112 4.40 -2.64 21.26
C SER A 112 3.51 -3.83 21.58
N PRO A 113 2.20 -3.60 21.85
CA PRO A 113 1.27 -4.70 22.07
C PRO A 113 1.10 -5.64 20.88
N LEU A 114 1.52 -5.23 19.69
CA LEU A 114 1.43 -6.06 18.48
C LEU A 114 2.25 -7.35 18.58
N TRP A 115 3.34 -7.36 19.39
CA TRP A 115 4.16 -8.55 19.60
C TRP A 115 3.40 -9.67 20.32
N ASP A 116 2.46 -9.32 21.19
CA ASP A 116 1.76 -10.26 22.07
C ASP A 116 0.40 -10.71 21.51
N LEU A 117 -0.03 -10.13 20.38
CA LEU A 117 -1.33 -10.48 19.77
C LEU A 117 -1.21 -11.79 18.96
N PRO A 118 -1.90 -12.89 19.37
CA PRO A 118 -1.76 -14.19 18.71
C PRO A 118 -2.35 -14.22 17.30
N ASN A 119 -3.14 -13.23 16.95
CA ASN A 119 -3.79 -13.07 15.65
C ASN A 119 -3.07 -12.07 14.72
N VAL A 120 -1.82 -11.70 15.06
CA VAL A 120 -0.99 -10.79 14.25
C VAL A 120 0.24 -11.52 13.74
N LEU A 121 0.50 -11.38 12.45
CA LEU A 121 1.74 -11.79 11.80
C LEU A 121 2.55 -10.54 11.47
N ILE A 122 3.80 -10.50 11.89
CA ILE A 122 4.72 -9.39 11.71
C ILE A 122 5.85 -9.77 10.77
N SER A 123 6.21 -8.90 9.85
CA SER A 123 7.44 -8.98 9.06
C SER A 123 8.20 -7.65 9.09
N PRO A 124 9.54 -7.66 8.90
CA PRO A 124 10.40 -6.52 9.18
C PRO A 124 10.54 -5.59 7.95
N HIS A 125 9.45 -5.05 7.44
CA HIS A 125 9.39 -4.14 6.28
C HIS A 125 10.17 -4.67 5.06
N ASN A 126 9.90 -5.91 4.71
CA ASN A 126 10.61 -6.62 3.64
C ASN A 126 9.70 -7.15 2.52
N SER A 127 8.43 -6.78 2.49
CA SER A 127 7.46 -7.24 1.48
C SER A 127 7.85 -6.85 0.04
N ALA A 128 8.71 -5.84 -0.13
CA ALA A 128 9.29 -5.48 -1.41
C ALA A 128 10.49 -6.35 -1.82
N ALA A 129 11.05 -7.15 -0.91
CA ALA A 129 12.16 -8.05 -1.20
C ALA A 129 11.69 -9.19 -2.12
N ALA A 130 12.11 -9.14 -3.36
CA ALA A 130 11.78 -10.14 -4.36
C ALA A 130 13.00 -10.49 -5.21
N SER A 131 13.13 -11.76 -5.61
CA SER A 131 14.20 -12.17 -6.51
C SER A 131 14.15 -11.37 -7.81
N GLY A 132 15.31 -10.92 -8.28
CA GLY A 132 15.46 -10.10 -9.48
C GLY A 132 15.03 -8.63 -9.33
N ASN A 133 14.73 -8.15 -8.12
CA ASN A 133 14.41 -6.73 -7.89
C ASN A 133 15.60 -5.85 -8.24
N ASP A 134 16.77 -6.18 -7.74
CA ASP A 134 18.01 -5.42 -8.00
C ASP A 134 18.34 -5.37 -9.49
N GLN A 135 18.12 -6.46 -10.20
CA GLN A 135 18.32 -6.49 -11.64
C GLN A 135 17.34 -5.58 -12.40
N ARG A 136 16.06 -5.54 -11.98
CA ARG A 136 15.07 -4.62 -12.59
C ARG A 136 15.42 -3.16 -12.32
N VAL A 137 15.86 -2.84 -11.10
CA VAL A 137 16.31 -1.50 -10.72
C VAL A 137 17.53 -1.11 -11.55
N TYR A 138 18.52 -2.00 -11.67
CA TYR A 138 19.71 -1.78 -12.48
C TYR A 138 19.35 -1.54 -13.95
N GLN A 139 18.51 -2.38 -14.54
CA GLN A 139 18.09 -2.24 -15.94
C GLN A 139 17.37 -0.90 -16.18
N LEU A 140 16.48 -0.49 -15.26
CA LEU A 140 15.80 0.78 -15.34
C LEU A 140 16.78 1.96 -15.22
N PHE A 141 17.75 1.86 -14.31
CA PHE A 141 18.80 2.88 -14.15
C PHE A 141 19.62 3.05 -15.43
N VAL A 142 20.12 1.95 -15.98
CA VAL A 142 20.93 1.96 -17.23
C VAL A 142 20.13 2.55 -18.39
N ALA A 143 18.87 2.11 -18.59
CA ALA A 143 18.02 2.63 -19.64
C ALA A 143 17.76 4.15 -19.47
N ASN A 144 17.55 4.61 -18.23
CA ASN A 144 17.39 6.04 -17.95
C ASN A 144 18.68 6.83 -18.15
N LEU A 145 19.83 6.27 -17.82
CA LEU A 145 21.13 6.89 -18.09
C LEU A 145 21.36 7.06 -19.61
N GLU A 146 21.05 6.04 -20.41
CA GLU A 146 21.11 6.15 -21.87
C GLU A 146 20.16 7.23 -22.41
N ASN A 147 18.90 7.24 -21.93
CA ASN A 147 17.94 8.26 -22.31
C ASN A 147 18.40 9.66 -21.93
N TRP A 148 18.99 9.82 -20.74
CA TRP A 148 19.57 11.09 -20.28
C TRP A 148 20.69 11.56 -21.21
N CYS A 149 21.63 10.68 -21.55
CA CYS A 149 22.73 11.00 -22.48
C CYS A 149 22.22 11.37 -23.88
N ARG A 150 21.11 10.78 -24.32
CA ARG A 150 20.47 11.08 -25.61
C ARG A 150 19.46 12.23 -25.55
N LYS A 151 19.31 12.90 -24.41
CA LYS A 151 18.31 13.95 -24.14
C LYS A 151 16.87 13.48 -24.40
N GLN A 152 16.56 12.21 -24.12
CA GLN A 152 15.24 11.60 -24.26
C GLN A 152 14.49 11.60 -22.93
N ALA A 153 13.17 11.40 -22.97
CA ALA A 153 12.33 11.30 -21.78
C ALA A 153 12.73 10.11 -20.90
N LEU A 154 12.75 10.32 -19.58
CA LEU A 154 13.02 9.26 -18.62
C LEU A 154 11.78 8.40 -18.36
N THR A 155 12.02 7.12 -18.12
CA THR A 155 10.97 6.18 -17.70
C THR A 155 10.75 6.28 -16.19
N ASN A 156 9.52 6.20 -15.73
CA ASN A 156 9.13 6.29 -14.31
C ASN A 156 9.54 7.62 -13.64
N GLU A 157 9.58 8.71 -14.39
CA GLU A 157 9.86 10.03 -13.81
C GLU A 157 8.77 10.43 -12.81
N VAL A 158 9.17 10.66 -11.56
CA VAL A 158 8.29 11.20 -10.52
C VAL A 158 8.34 12.72 -10.62
N ARG A 159 7.24 13.32 -11.07
CA ARG A 159 7.12 14.80 -11.08
C ARG A 159 6.78 15.27 -9.67
N ASN A 160 7.76 15.87 -9.01
CA ASN A 160 7.52 16.52 -7.73
C ASN A 160 7.04 17.95 -7.99
N THR A 161 5.77 18.21 -7.76
CA THR A 161 5.15 19.53 -7.98
C THR A 161 5.52 20.56 -6.88
N GLY A 162 6.26 20.17 -5.85
CA GLY A 162 6.55 21.02 -4.68
C GLY A 162 8.04 21.31 -4.39
N ILE A 163 8.98 20.60 -5.00
CA ILE A 163 10.42 20.86 -4.80
C ILE A 163 10.98 21.47 -6.08
N ARG A 164 11.56 22.66 -5.98
CA ARG A 164 12.41 23.20 -7.05
C ARG A 164 13.50 22.17 -7.32
N SER A 165 13.60 21.70 -8.57
CA SER A 165 14.65 20.79 -9.00
C SER A 165 16.01 21.33 -8.57
N LEU A 166 16.72 20.58 -7.71
CA LEU A 166 18.10 20.88 -7.34
C LEU A 166 19.05 20.73 -8.55
N PHE A 167 18.56 20.10 -9.62
CA PHE A 167 19.27 19.92 -10.86
C PHE A 167 18.44 20.56 -11.99
N PRO A 168 18.91 21.67 -12.58
CA PRO A 168 18.25 22.23 -13.75
C PRO A 168 18.25 21.18 -14.88
N ARG A 169 17.09 20.96 -15.50
CA ARG A 169 17.03 20.13 -16.71
C ARG A 169 17.91 20.76 -17.77
N PRO A 170 18.73 19.99 -18.50
CA PRO A 170 19.30 20.50 -19.73
C PRO A 170 18.14 20.94 -20.63
N GLU A 171 18.16 22.17 -21.09
CA GLU A 171 17.18 22.65 -22.07
C GLU A 171 17.25 21.73 -23.29
N LEU A 172 16.12 21.05 -23.56
CA LEU A 172 15.97 20.24 -24.75
C LEU A 172 15.86 21.25 -25.92
N ALA A 173 16.96 21.47 -26.61
CA ALA A 173 16.99 22.24 -27.86
C ALA A 173 16.46 21.40 -29.01
#